data_d5013afe46eea1dff42108d953477d74
#
_entry.id   d5013afe46eea1dff42108d953477d74
#
_cell.length_a   1.000
_cell.length_b   1.000
_cell.length_c   1.000
_cell.angle_alpha   90.00
_cell.angle_beta   90.00
_cell.angle_gamma   90.00
#
_symmetry.space_group_name_H-M   'P 1'
#
loop_
_entity.id
_entity.type
_entity.pdbx_description
1 polymer ?
#
loop_
_entity_poly.entity_id
_entity_poly.type
_entity_poly.pdbx_seq_one_letter_code
_entity_poly.pdbx_strand_id
1 'polypeptide(L)'
;MKVSILEQSVSVEGKPQSVTIKDSINLAKKAEKLGYKRFWVSEHHNHPTIIGTAPEILMAAIACNTSSIRIGSAGIMLPHYSPLKVAEQFRVLEAIAPNRIDLGLGRAPGSDGRTALALNPNSRSDSEHFPSHVRDLIAWVSNEKLIEGHPFRHLIAQPISDTIPEIWMLGTSNYGAQLAAYLGIPYCFAHFITDGQGLKEALDIYRSEFRPSKKFLKPLVNVCMWALTANTNEEAKYLFASRAAWKIGRNYGQLGSCLLYTSDAADEVSW
;
A
#
# COMPACT_ATOMS: atom_id res chain seq x y z
N MET A 1 4.41 -9.59 18.66
CA MET A 1 4.37 -9.22 17.23
C MET A 1 3.13 -8.36 17.00
N LYS A 2 3.21 -7.29 16.19
CA LYS A 2 2.03 -6.49 15.81
C LYS A 2 1.55 -6.99 14.45
N VAL A 3 0.25 -7.26 14.32
CA VAL A 3 -0.36 -7.75 13.08
C VAL A 3 -1.19 -6.64 12.46
N SER A 4 -1.17 -6.55 11.12
CA SER A 4 -1.87 -5.54 10.32
C SER A 4 -2.52 -6.22 9.11
N ILE A 5 -3.46 -5.54 8.47
CA ILE A 5 -4.15 -6.04 7.28
C ILE A 5 -3.77 -5.15 6.09
N LEU A 6 -3.50 -5.78 4.95
CA LEU A 6 -3.53 -5.17 3.63
C LEU A 6 -4.79 -5.64 2.91
N GLU A 7 -5.64 -4.69 2.55
CA GLU A 7 -6.88 -4.89 1.79
C GLU A 7 -6.72 -4.36 0.38
N GLN A 8 -7.07 -5.18 -0.62
CA GLN A 8 -6.90 -4.82 -2.03
C GLN A 8 -8.25 -4.53 -2.73
N SER A 9 -9.37 -4.59 -2.02
CA SER A 9 -10.73 -4.48 -2.59
C SER A 9 -10.92 -5.44 -3.76
N VAL A 10 -10.76 -6.75 -3.48
CA VAL A 10 -10.84 -7.78 -4.51
C VAL A 10 -12.31 -8.05 -4.85
N SER A 11 -12.68 -7.88 -6.13
CA SER A 11 -14.00 -8.23 -6.63
C SER A 11 -14.20 -9.74 -6.62
N VAL A 12 -15.43 -10.14 -6.31
CA VAL A 12 -15.86 -11.54 -6.28
C VAL A 12 -16.87 -11.76 -7.40
N GLU A 13 -16.79 -12.86 -8.10
CA GLU A 13 -17.72 -13.22 -9.15
C GLU A 13 -19.18 -13.25 -8.63
N GLY A 14 -20.11 -12.74 -9.43
CA GLY A 14 -21.53 -12.63 -9.04
C GLY A 14 -21.85 -11.55 -8.02
N LYS A 15 -20.86 -10.79 -7.52
CA LYS A 15 -21.06 -9.73 -6.54
C LYS A 15 -20.82 -8.35 -7.14
N PRO A 16 -21.73 -7.38 -6.98
CA PRO A 16 -21.50 -6.01 -7.47
C PRO A 16 -20.24 -5.39 -6.85
N GLN A 17 -19.41 -4.72 -7.65
CA GLN A 17 -18.17 -4.09 -7.18
C GLN A 17 -18.40 -3.04 -6.10
N SER A 18 -19.53 -2.33 -6.14
CA SER A 18 -19.91 -1.36 -5.10
C SER A 18 -20.07 -2.01 -3.71
N VAL A 19 -20.45 -3.29 -3.65
CA VAL A 19 -20.53 -4.05 -2.40
C VAL A 19 -19.13 -4.35 -1.87
N THR A 20 -18.19 -4.70 -2.75
CA THR A 20 -16.78 -4.94 -2.35
C THR A 20 -16.17 -3.73 -1.66
N ILE A 21 -16.40 -2.51 -2.15
CA ILE A 21 -15.92 -1.28 -1.50
C ILE A 21 -16.52 -1.11 -0.11
N LYS A 22 -17.82 -1.37 0.04
CA LYS A 22 -18.48 -1.32 1.36
C LYS A 22 -17.96 -2.40 2.30
N ASP A 23 -17.64 -3.58 1.79
CA ASP A 23 -17.05 -4.66 2.57
C ASP A 23 -15.66 -4.31 3.07
N SER A 24 -14.83 -3.60 2.30
CA SER A 24 -13.52 -3.13 2.76
C SER A 24 -13.67 -2.20 3.98
N ILE A 25 -14.66 -1.30 3.99
CA ILE A 25 -14.96 -0.45 5.14
C ILE A 25 -15.41 -1.30 6.36
N ASN A 26 -16.30 -2.27 6.13
CA ASN A 26 -16.77 -3.16 7.19
C ASN A 26 -15.66 -4.05 7.74
N LEU A 27 -14.74 -4.50 6.88
CA LEU A 27 -13.56 -5.27 7.28
C LEU A 27 -12.63 -4.43 8.18
N ALA A 28 -12.43 -3.14 7.86
CA ALA A 28 -11.64 -2.24 8.71
C ALA A 28 -12.24 -2.10 10.12
N LYS A 29 -13.57 -1.97 10.21
CA LYS A 29 -14.30 -1.95 11.52
C LYS A 29 -14.12 -3.26 12.30
N LYS A 30 -14.14 -4.40 11.62
CA LYS A 30 -13.89 -5.71 12.26
C LYS A 30 -12.43 -5.83 12.69
N ALA A 31 -11.48 -5.41 11.85
CA ALA A 31 -10.06 -5.41 12.17
C ALA A 31 -9.74 -4.57 13.41
N GLU A 32 -10.36 -3.40 13.55
CA GLU A 32 -10.24 -2.56 14.74
C GLU A 32 -10.73 -3.29 16.00
N LYS A 33 -11.92 -3.89 15.95
CA LYS A 33 -12.49 -4.65 17.07
C LYS A 33 -11.63 -5.85 17.47
N LEU A 34 -10.95 -6.48 16.53
CA LEU A 34 -10.04 -7.61 16.74
C LEU A 34 -8.63 -7.18 17.18
N GLY A 35 -8.35 -5.87 17.31
CA GLY A 35 -7.10 -5.34 17.81
C GLY A 35 -5.96 -5.32 16.79
N TYR A 36 -6.24 -5.41 15.50
CA TYR A 36 -5.21 -5.21 14.47
C TYR A 36 -4.61 -3.81 14.58
N LYS A 37 -3.31 -3.71 14.32
CA LYS A 37 -2.59 -2.44 14.50
C LYS A 37 -2.84 -1.45 13.38
N ARG A 38 -2.88 -1.93 12.13
CA ARG A 38 -3.01 -1.13 10.91
C ARG A 38 -3.97 -1.80 9.93
N PHE A 39 -4.68 -1.00 9.17
CA PHE A 39 -5.48 -1.41 8.02
C PHE A 39 -5.04 -0.56 6.83
N TRP A 40 -4.39 -1.17 5.86
CA TRP A 40 -3.89 -0.50 4.67
C TRP A 40 -4.68 -0.91 3.45
N VAL A 41 -4.89 0.02 2.52
CA VAL A 41 -5.59 -0.21 1.26
C VAL A 41 -4.65 0.02 0.08
N SER A 42 -4.75 -0.84 -0.95
CA SER A 42 -3.89 -0.77 -2.13
C SER A 42 -4.46 0.16 -3.20
N GLU A 43 -3.60 0.53 -4.17
CA GLU A 43 -3.97 1.24 -5.38
C GLU A 43 -3.63 0.36 -6.59
N HIS A 44 -4.64 0.07 -7.41
CA HIS A 44 -4.48 -0.62 -8.70
C HIS A 44 -5.44 -0.01 -9.71
N HIS A 45 -5.02 0.06 -10.97
CA HIS A 45 -5.82 0.64 -12.03
C HIS A 45 -5.98 -0.36 -13.18
N ASN A 46 -7.17 -0.34 -13.82
CA ASN A 46 -7.51 -1.21 -14.94
C ASN A 46 -7.22 -2.69 -14.65
N HIS A 47 -7.42 -3.10 -13.40
CA HIS A 47 -7.19 -4.49 -13.00
C HIS A 47 -8.54 -5.25 -12.97
N PRO A 48 -8.65 -6.46 -13.54
CA PRO A 48 -9.93 -7.16 -13.66
C PRO A 48 -10.55 -7.56 -12.32
N THR A 49 -9.72 -7.73 -11.28
CA THR A 49 -10.19 -8.23 -9.98
C THR A 49 -9.92 -7.29 -8.81
N ILE A 50 -8.89 -6.47 -8.87
CA ILE A 50 -8.58 -5.51 -7.80
C ILE A 50 -9.18 -4.16 -8.19
N ILE A 51 -10.19 -3.71 -7.46
CA ILE A 51 -10.99 -2.52 -7.80
C ILE A 51 -10.72 -1.31 -6.91
N GLY A 52 -9.76 -1.41 -6.00
CA GLY A 52 -9.30 -0.30 -5.17
C GLY A 52 -8.42 0.65 -5.96
N THR A 53 -9.00 1.74 -6.49
CA THR A 53 -8.32 2.68 -7.39
C THR A 53 -7.97 4.01 -6.75
N ALA A 54 -8.59 4.37 -5.62
CA ALA A 54 -8.45 5.64 -4.94
C ALA A 54 -8.31 5.41 -3.42
N PRO A 55 -7.10 4.99 -2.97
CA PRO A 55 -6.89 4.67 -1.57
C PRO A 55 -7.19 5.84 -0.63
N GLU A 56 -6.87 7.07 -1.00
CA GLU A 56 -7.12 8.27 -0.19
C GLU A 56 -8.63 8.50 0.08
N ILE A 57 -9.49 8.20 -0.88
CA ILE A 57 -10.94 8.31 -0.71
C ILE A 57 -11.46 7.20 0.21
N LEU A 58 -11.00 5.96 -0.01
CA LEU A 58 -11.39 4.83 0.83
C LEU A 58 -10.86 4.99 2.27
N MET A 59 -9.66 5.52 2.43
CA MET A 59 -9.09 5.85 3.74
C MET A 59 -9.93 6.88 4.49
N ALA A 60 -10.43 7.93 3.82
CA ALA A 60 -11.33 8.91 4.44
C ALA A 60 -12.62 8.25 4.95
N ALA A 61 -13.23 7.38 4.13
CA ALA A 61 -14.42 6.64 4.53
C ALA A 61 -14.14 5.71 5.72
N ILE A 62 -13.01 5.01 5.74
CA ILE A 62 -12.61 4.15 6.86
C ILE A 62 -12.33 5.00 8.11
N ALA A 63 -11.66 6.16 7.96
CA ALA A 63 -11.35 7.06 9.07
C ALA A 63 -12.59 7.52 9.83
N CYS A 64 -13.67 7.84 9.09
CA CYS A 64 -14.97 8.23 9.65
C CYS A 64 -15.73 7.06 10.29
N ASN A 65 -15.36 5.81 10.02
CA ASN A 65 -16.02 4.60 10.51
C ASN A 65 -15.22 3.83 11.57
N THR A 66 -14.04 4.33 11.96
CA THR A 66 -13.12 3.73 12.95
C THR A 66 -12.58 4.81 13.87
N SER A 67 -12.04 4.43 15.03
CA SER A 67 -11.60 5.39 16.07
C SER A 67 -10.15 5.23 16.51
N SER A 68 -9.55 4.05 16.36
CA SER A 68 -8.25 3.72 16.97
C SER A 68 -7.25 3.05 16.03
N ILE A 69 -7.73 2.24 15.07
CA ILE A 69 -6.86 1.55 14.11
C ILE A 69 -6.15 2.57 13.22
N ARG A 70 -4.86 2.34 12.95
CA ARG A 70 -4.14 3.16 11.95
C ARG A 70 -4.58 2.76 10.54
N ILE A 71 -4.72 3.75 9.70
CA ILE A 71 -5.25 3.59 8.33
C ILE A 71 -4.17 4.09 7.37
N GLY A 72 -3.94 3.35 6.29
CA GLY A 72 -2.89 3.75 5.35
C GLY A 72 -3.11 3.30 3.92
N SER A 73 -2.29 3.84 3.05
CA SER A 73 -2.12 3.37 1.68
C SER A 73 -1.02 2.31 1.59
N ALA A 74 -1.20 1.33 0.68
CA ALA A 74 -0.17 0.35 0.41
C ALA A 74 -0.15 -0.02 -1.09
N GLY A 75 0.23 0.99 -1.83
CA GLY A 75 0.66 2.37 -1.57
C GLY A 75 0.11 3.33 -2.61
N ILE A 76 0.30 4.61 -2.37
CA ILE A 76 0.13 5.60 -3.43
C ILE A 76 1.19 5.34 -4.51
N MET A 77 0.75 5.18 -5.75
CA MET A 77 1.64 5.03 -6.91
C MET A 77 2.13 6.42 -7.34
N LEU A 78 3.07 6.98 -6.55
CA LEU A 78 3.48 8.38 -6.63
C LEU A 78 3.84 8.89 -8.04
N PRO A 79 4.39 8.09 -8.98
CA PRO A 79 4.62 8.54 -10.36
C PRO A 79 3.37 8.97 -11.14
N HIS A 80 2.16 8.66 -10.66
CA HIS A 80 0.92 9.12 -11.30
C HIS A 80 0.47 10.51 -10.82
N TYR A 81 1.10 11.07 -9.78
CA TYR A 81 0.58 12.25 -9.06
C TYR A 81 1.62 13.34 -8.86
N SER A 82 1.12 14.57 -8.70
CA SER A 82 1.92 15.65 -8.14
C SER A 82 2.22 15.35 -6.66
N PRO A 83 3.48 15.37 -6.21
CA PRO A 83 3.83 15.18 -4.81
C PRO A 83 3.15 16.18 -3.87
N LEU A 84 2.97 17.45 -4.31
CA LEU A 84 2.24 18.45 -3.55
C LEU A 84 0.77 18.03 -3.35
N LYS A 85 0.11 17.54 -4.41
CA LYS A 85 -1.30 17.11 -4.30
C LYS A 85 -1.46 15.93 -3.35
N VAL A 86 -0.56 14.97 -3.39
CA VAL A 86 -0.55 13.84 -2.44
C VAL A 86 -0.33 14.35 -1.01
N ALA A 87 0.60 15.30 -0.81
CA ALA A 87 0.82 15.89 0.51
C ALA A 87 -0.46 16.53 1.07
N GLU A 88 -1.18 17.32 0.26
CA GLU A 88 -2.46 17.94 0.66
C GLU A 88 -3.51 16.91 1.02
N GLN A 89 -3.70 15.87 0.21
CA GLN A 89 -4.65 14.80 0.48
C GLN A 89 -4.37 14.11 1.83
N PHE A 90 -3.10 13.78 2.09
CA PHE A 90 -2.72 13.10 3.34
C PHE A 90 -2.73 14.03 4.56
N ARG A 91 -2.57 15.34 4.38
CA ARG A 91 -2.81 16.32 5.45
C ARG A 91 -4.29 16.44 5.79
N VAL A 92 -5.17 16.43 4.80
CA VAL A 92 -6.62 16.36 5.04
C VAL A 92 -6.99 15.08 5.80
N LEU A 93 -6.45 13.93 5.39
CA LEU A 93 -6.67 12.66 6.09
C LEU A 93 -6.17 12.72 7.55
N GLU A 94 -5.00 13.28 7.79
CA GLU A 94 -4.44 13.44 9.14
C GLU A 94 -5.29 14.38 10.00
N ALA A 95 -5.88 15.44 9.42
CA ALA A 95 -6.81 16.31 10.11
C ALA A 95 -8.11 15.61 10.49
N ILE A 96 -8.60 14.67 9.63
CA ILE A 96 -9.78 13.83 9.91
C ILE A 96 -9.47 12.80 11.00
N ALA A 97 -8.29 12.17 10.96
CA ALA A 97 -7.90 11.08 11.84
C ALA A 97 -6.48 11.29 12.40
N PRO A 98 -6.28 12.24 13.34
CA PRO A 98 -4.96 12.60 13.86
C PRO A 98 -4.20 11.42 14.45
N ASN A 99 -2.91 11.29 14.13
CA ASN A 99 -2.01 10.21 14.58
C ASN A 99 -2.39 8.80 14.09
N ARG A 100 -3.33 8.68 13.16
CA ARG A 100 -3.78 7.36 12.65
C ARG A 100 -3.45 7.14 11.17
N ILE A 101 -2.86 8.09 10.47
CA ILE A 101 -2.63 8.00 9.03
C ILE A 101 -1.23 7.49 8.73
N ASP A 102 -1.16 6.52 7.80
CA ASP A 102 0.07 6.02 7.21
C ASP A 102 0.07 6.31 5.70
N LEU A 103 1.11 6.97 5.20
CA LEU A 103 1.33 7.23 3.78
C LEU A 103 2.35 6.22 3.25
N GLY A 104 1.88 5.12 2.70
CA GLY A 104 2.73 4.17 1.99
C GLY A 104 2.92 4.58 0.54
N LEU A 105 4.17 4.58 0.08
CA LEU A 105 4.58 5.03 -1.24
C LEU A 105 5.10 3.87 -2.08
N GLY A 106 4.60 3.75 -3.33
CA GLY A 106 5.08 2.84 -4.36
C GLY A 106 5.64 3.56 -5.57
N ARG A 107 6.65 2.96 -6.21
CA ARG A 107 7.20 3.44 -7.49
C ARG A 107 6.57 2.75 -8.69
N ALA A 108 6.09 1.54 -8.51
CA ALA A 108 5.46 0.76 -9.58
C ALA A 108 4.18 1.45 -10.09
N PRO A 109 3.80 1.28 -11.36
CA PRO A 109 2.62 1.94 -11.91
C PRO A 109 1.28 1.35 -11.41
N GLY A 110 1.28 0.19 -10.73
CA GLY A 110 0.04 -0.48 -10.28
C GLY A 110 -0.92 -0.85 -11.43
N SER A 111 -0.43 -0.87 -12.67
CA SER A 111 -1.22 -1.06 -13.89
C SER A 111 -0.31 -1.42 -15.08
N ASP A 112 -0.92 -1.61 -16.26
CA ASP A 112 -0.20 -1.70 -17.54
C ASP A 112 0.28 -0.32 -18.04
N GLY A 113 1.18 -0.33 -19.05
CA GLY A 113 1.79 0.91 -19.56
C GLY A 113 0.81 1.89 -20.22
N ARG A 114 -0.30 1.42 -20.83
CA ARG A 114 -1.32 2.30 -21.43
C ARG A 114 -2.13 2.99 -20.36
N THR A 115 -2.49 2.27 -19.33
CA THR A 115 -3.19 2.81 -18.16
C THR A 115 -2.32 3.83 -17.43
N ALA A 116 -1.03 3.54 -17.26
CA ALA A 116 -0.08 4.48 -16.66
C ALA A 116 -0.02 5.82 -17.44
N LEU A 117 0.04 5.75 -18.79
CA LEU A 117 -0.01 6.95 -19.64
C LEU A 117 -1.34 7.71 -19.57
N ALA A 118 -2.46 7.00 -19.40
CA ALA A 118 -3.76 7.64 -19.24
C ALA A 118 -3.90 8.37 -17.89
N LEU A 119 -3.27 7.85 -16.84
CA LEU A 119 -3.24 8.48 -15.52
C LEU A 119 -2.30 9.68 -15.48
N ASN A 120 -1.09 9.51 -16.01
CA ASN A 120 -0.10 10.56 -16.12
C ASN A 120 0.79 10.36 -17.37
N PRO A 121 0.68 11.22 -18.39
CA PRO A 121 1.54 11.14 -19.59
C PRO A 121 3.04 11.19 -19.28
N ASN A 122 3.44 11.77 -18.16
CA ASN A 122 4.82 11.88 -17.70
C ASN A 122 5.24 10.79 -16.73
N SER A 123 4.43 9.78 -16.48
CA SER A 123 4.63 8.74 -15.44
C SER A 123 6.01 8.05 -15.51
N ARG A 124 6.58 7.89 -16.72
CA ARG A 124 7.92 7.34 -16.91
C ARG A 124 9.00 8.27 -16.36
N SER A 125 8.98 9.54 -16.75
CA SER A 125 9.91 10.56 -16.24
C SER A 125 9.75 10.74 -14.73
N ASP A 126 8.53 10.75 -14.24
CA ASP A 126 8.24 10.87 -12.81
C ASP A 126 8.74 9.66 -12.00
N SER A 127 8.77 8.46 -12.61
CA SER A 127 9.42 7.29 -12.02
C SER A 127 10.94 7.42 -11.89
N GLU A 128 11.59 8.13 -12.80
CA GLU A 128 13.02 8.43 -12.74
C GLU A 128 13.33 9.46 -11.65
N HIS A 129 12.41 10.43 -11.45
CA HIS A 129 12.50 11.45 -10.39
C HIS A 129 11.92 11.03 -9.05
N PHE A 130 11.52 9.76 -8.91
CA PHE A 130 10.87 9.24 -7.70
C PHE A 130 11.59 9.62 -6.38
N PRO A 131 12.94 9.54 -6.25
CA PRO A 131 13.60 9.90 -5.00
C PRO A 131 13.43 11.38 -4.61
N SER A 132 13.49 12.29 -5.60
CA SER A 132 13.25 13.72 -5.36
C SER A 132 11.79 13.99 -4.99
N HIS A 133 10.85 13.36 -5.68
CA HIS A 133 9.42 13.47 -5.39
C HIS A 133 9.08 12.97 -3.97
N VAL A 134 9.69 11.86 -3.54
CA VAL A 134 9.53 11.36 -2.16
C VAL A 134 10.10 12.33 -1.13
N ARG A 135 11.28 12.87 -1.37
CA ARG A 135 11.90 13.87 -0.48
C ARG A 135 11.01 15.11 -0.36
N ASP A 136 10.52 15.63 -1.47
CA ASP A 136 9.68 16.83 -1.50
C ASP A 136 8.33 16.58 -0.80
N LEU A 137 7.73 15.40 -1.02
CA LEU A 137 6.54 14.97 -0.33
C LEU A 137 6.74 14.88 1.18
N ILE A 138 7.86 14.31 1.64
CA ILE A 138 8.22 14.26 3.07
C ILE A 138 8.29 15.68 3.65
N ALA A 139 8.95 16.59 2.96
CA ALA A 139 9.09 17.97 3.42
C ALA A 139 7.71 18.64 3.54
N TRP A 140 6.86 18.58 2.53
CA TRP A 140 5.52 19.15 2.56
C TRP A 140 4.64 18.53 3.65
N VAL A 141 4.64 17.21 3.78
CA VAL A 141 3.86 16.52 4.82
C VAL A 141 4.34 16.89 6.22
N SER A 142 5.64 17.13 6.39
CA SER A 142 6.26 17.43 7.69
C SER A 142 6.31 18.92 8.04
N ASN A 143 5.70 19.82 7.26
CA ASN A 143 5.84 21.28 7.41
C ASN A 143 7.29 21.78 7.29
N GLU A 144 8.13 21.06 6.58
CA GLU A 144 9.51 21.47 6.33
C GLU A 144 9.62 22.20 4.98
N LYS A 145 10.60 23.09 4.88
CA LYS A 145 10.90 23.74 3.60
C LYS A 145 11.60 22.75 2.67
N LEU A 146 11.28 22.81 1.38
CA LEU A 146 12.03 22.12 0.35
C LEU A 146 13.50 22.59 0.35
N ILE A 147 14.36 21.82 -0.30
CA ILE A 147 15.80 22.15 -0.39
C ILE A 147 16.02 23.57 -0.91
N GLU A 148 17.17 24.14 -0.60
CA GLU A 148 17.55 25.46 -1.10
C GLU A 148 17.64 25.46 -2.63
N GLY A 149 17.17 26.56 -3.25
CA GLY A 149 17.10 26.66 -4.71
C GLY A 149 15.94 25.94 -5.37
N HIS A 150 15.11 25.20 -4.61
CA HIS A 150 13.95 24.52 -5.20
C HIS A 150 12.90 25.54 -5.70
N PRO A 151 12.37 25.40 -6.94
CA PRO A 151 11.44 26.38 -7.51
C PRO A 151 10.14 26.54 -6.70
N PHE A 152 9.73 25.48 -6.00
CA PHE A 152 8.50 25.45 -5.20
C PHE A 152 8.74 25.60 -3.69
N ARG A 153 9.92 26.11 -3.26
CA ARG A 153 10.32 26.19 -1.86
C ARG A 153 9.34 26.98 -0.97
N HIS A 154 8.56 27.89 -1.55
CA HIS A 154 7.60 28.72 -0.83
C HIS A 154 6.19 28.13 -0.79
N LEU A 155 5.94 27.02 -1.49
CA LEU A 155 4.64 26.37 -1.46
C LEU A 155 4.46 25.59 -0.15
N ILE A 156 3.25 25.63 0.38
CA ILE A 156 2.85 24.97 1.62
C ILE A 156 1.71 24.02 1.30
N ALA A 157 1.83 22.77 1.70
CA ALA A 157 0.71 21.83 1.64
C ALA A 157 -0.27 22.11 2.79
N GLN A 158 -1.53 22.34 2.48
CA GLN A 158 -2.61 22.61 3.44
C GLN A 158 -3.45 21.34 3.69
N PRO A 159 -4.15 21.21 4.84
CA PRO A 159 -4.09 22.07 6.04
C PRO A 159 -2.83 21.81 6.87
N ILE A 160 -2.36 22.82 7.59
CA ILE A 160 -1.33 22.62 8.61
C ILE A 160 -1.97 22.04 9.88
N SER A 161 -1.36 21.00 10.44
CA SER A 161 -1.79 20.36 11.69
C SER A 161 -0.59 20.05 12.57
N ASP A 162 -0.84 19.85 13.87
CA ASP A 162 0.19 19.51 14.86
C ASP A 162 0.71 18.09 14.71
N THR A 163 -0.04 17.24 14.01
CA THR A 163 0.32 15.85 13.73
C THR A 163 0.60 15.67 12.24
N ILE A 164 1.42 14.65 11.92
CA ILE A 164 1.81 14.33 10.55
C ILE A 164 1.65 12.82 10.28
N PRO A 165 1.25 12.43 9.07
CA PRO A 165 1.21 11.03 8.66
C PRO A 165 2.55 10.32 8.87
N GLU A 166 2.49 9.02 9.12
CA GLU A 166 3.68 8.16 9.14
C GLU A 166 3.98 7.69 7.71
N ILE A 167 5.15 8.04 7.19
CA ILE A 167 5.51 7.74 5.80
C ILE A 167 6.25 6.41 5.75
N TRP A 168 5.86 5.54 4.80
CA TRP A 168 6.39 4.21 4.58
C TRP A 168 6.85 4.04 3.13
N MET A 169 8.04 3.49 2.92
CA MET A 169 8.46 3.01 1.61
C MET A 169 8.01 1.57 1.41
N LEU A 170 7.37 1.29 0.28
CA LEU A 170 6.92 -0.05 -0.09
C LEU A 170 7.71 -0.59 -1.27
N GLY A 171 8.04 -1.86 -1.25
CA GLY A 171 8.75 -2.45 -2.38
C GLY A 171 9.08 -3.93 -2.21
N THR A 172 9.72 -4.46 -3.25
CA THR A 172 10.21 -5.85 -3.32
C THR A 172 11.67 -5.93 -3.76
N SER A 173 12.37 -4.79 -3.80
CA SER A 173 13.72 -4.71 -4.36
C SER A 173 14.67 -3.96 -3.44
N ASN A 174 15.97 -4.19 -3.66
CA ASN A 174 17.06 -3.49 -2.96
C ASN A 174 16.96 -1.97 -3.11
N TYR A 175 16.50 -1.47 -4.26
CA TYR A 175 16.33 -0.03 -4.49
C TYR A 175 15.37 0.63 -3.48
N GLY A 176 14.20 0.03 -3.24
CA GLY A 176 13.25 0.56 -2.24
C GLY A 176 13.82 0.52 -0.82
N ALA A 177 14.57 -0.53 -0.49
CA ALA A 177 15.25 -0.69 0.78
C ALA A 177 16.32 0.39 1.00
N GLN A 178 17.18 0.63 0.01
CA GLN A 178 18.21 1.67 0.03
C GLN A 178 17.62 3.07 0.16
N LEU A 179 16.58 3.38 -0.62
CA LEU A 179 15.92 4.68 -0.56
C LEU A 179 15.27 4.92 0.81
N ALA A 180 14.59 3.92 1.35
CA ALA A 180 14.01 4.00 2.69
C ALA A 180 15.08 4.22 3.77
N ALA A 181 16.20 3.49 3.69
CA ALA A 181 17.34 3.63 4.58
C ALA A 181 17.96 5.01 4.50
N TYR A 182 18.20 5.51 3.29
CA TYR A 182 18.77 6.85 3.05
C TYR A 182 17.89 7.97 3.61
N LEU A 183 16.56 7.86 3.43
CA LEU A 183 15.58 8.86 3.92
C LEU A 183 15.23 8.69 5.40
N GLY A 184 15.69 7.63 6.05
CA GLY A 184 15.39 7.34 7.46
C GLY A 184 13.91 7.11 7.74
N ILE A 185 13.20 6.45 6.82
CA ILE A 185 11.76 6.13 6.94
C ILE A 185 11.53 4.63 7.02
N PRO A 186 10.41 4.18 7.60
CA PRO A 186 10.00 2.78 7.64
C PRO A 186 9.94 2.11 6.27
N TYR A 187 10.29 0.82 6.23
CA TYR A 187 10.25 -0.01 5.03
C TYR A 187 9.29 -1.19 5.18
N CYS A 188 8.45 -1.42 4.18
CA CYS A 188 7.58 -2.58 4.10
C CYS A 188 7.92 -3.42 2.86
N PHE A 189 8.33 -4.66 3.07
CA PHE A 189 8.59 -5.61 1.98
C PHE A 189 7.32 -6.38 1.62
N ALA A 190 6.92 -6.33 0.34
CA ALA A 190 5.76 -7.03 -0.19
C ALA A 190 6.12 -8.47 -0.58
N HIS A 191 6.32 -9.32 0.41
CA HIS A 191 6.67 -10.74 0.25
C HIS A 191 5.70 -11.48 -0.67
N PHE A 192 4.41 -11.17 -0.60
CA PHE A 192 3.36 -11.82 -1.40
C PHE A 192 3.51 -11.65 -2.92
N ILE A 193 4.30 -10.68 -3.38
CA ILE A 193 4.55 -10.44 -4.81
C ILE A 193 5.62 -11.40 -5.33
N THR A 194 6.71 -11.58 -4.58
CA THR A 194 7.92 -12.32 -5.01
C THR A 194 8.09 -13.67 -4.33
N ASP A 195 7.12 -14.10 -3.52
CA ASP A 195 7.22 -15.29 -2.67
C ASP A 195 8.45 -15.27 -1.74
N GLY A 196 8.82 -14.07 -1.31
CA GLY A 196 9.93 -13.83 -0.42
C GLY A 196 11.30 -13.75 -1.11
N GLN A 197 11.38 -13.90 -2.41
CA GLN A 197 12.65 -13.70 -3.13
C GLN A 197 13.17 -12.28 -2.90
N GLY A 198 14.45 -12.16 -2.51
CA GLY A 198 15.10 -10.90 -2.20
C GLY A 198 14.78 -10.31 -0.82
N LEU A 199 13.90 -10.92 -0.01
CA LEU A 199 13.52 -10.40 1.31
C LEU A 199 14.73 -10.19 2.22
N LYS A 200 15.55 -11.24 2.39
CA LYS A 200 16.70 -11.19 3.30
C LYS A 200 17.66 -10.07 2.90
N GLU A 201 18.04 -10.03 1.63
CA GLU A 201 18.97 -9.05 1.09
C GLU A 201 18.46 -7.61 1.27
N ALA A 202 17.20 -7.36 0.88
CA ALA A 202 16.59 -6.04 1.02
C ALA A 202 16.52 -5.59 2.49
N LEU A 203 16.22 -6.49 3.43
CA LEU A 203 16.18 -6.16 4.86
C LEU A 203 17.56 -5.94 5.44
N ASP A 204 18.58 -6.70 5.00
CA ASP A 204 19.96 -6.51 5.44
C ASP A 204 20.50 -5.16 4.98
N ILE A 205 20.26 -4.78 3.71
CA ILE A 205 20.59 -3.46 3.17
C ILE A 205 19.89 -2.36 3.96
N TYR A 206 18.58 -2.46 4.13
CA TYR A 206 17.80 -1.45 4.86
C TYR A 206 18.32 -1.23 6.28
N ARG A 207 18.66 -2.31 7.00
CA ARG A 207 19.15 -2.22 8.39
C ARG A 207 20.57 -1.68 8.48
N SER A 208 21.47 -2.12 7.58
CA SER A 208 22.88 -1.71 7.60
C SER A 208 23.09 -0.26 7.14
N GLU A 209 22.27 0.22 6.18
CA GLU A 209 22.41 1.55 5.60
C GLU A 209 21.46 2.59 6.21
N PHE A 210 20.63 2.20 7.20
CA PHE A 210 19.62 3.08 7.79
C PHE A 210 20.24 4.33 8.41
N ARG A 211 19.76 5.49 7.98
CA ARG A 211 20.13 6.79 8.53
C ARG A 211 19.03 7.28 9.47
N PRO A 212 19.33 7.49 10.76
CA PRO A 212 18.35 7.99 11.70
C PRO A 212 17.75 9.32 11.22
N SER A 213 16.44 9.46 11.35
CA SER A 213 15.70 10.70 11.10
C SER A 213 15.13 11.26 12.40
N LYS A 214 14.55 12.47 12.36
CA LYS A 214 13.89 13.07 13.55
C LYS A 214 12.78 12.16 14.11
N LYS A 215 12.08 11.41 13.26
CA LYS A 215 10.94 10.57 13.64
C LYS A 215 11.35 9.12 13.97
N PHE A 216 12.37 8.60 13.32
CA PHE A 216 12.82 7.22 13.46
C PHE A 216 14.31 7.15 13.75
N LEU A 217 14.65 6.82 15.00
CA LEU A 217 16.04 6.65 15.44
C LEU A 217 16.60 5.26 15.11
N LYS A 218 15.73 4.30 14.79
CA LYS A 218 16.06 2.92 14.45
C LYS A 218 15.23 2.44 13.27
N PRO A 219 15.76 1.49 12.47
CA PRO A 219 15.00 0.91 11.36
C PRO A 219 13.71 0.25 11.85
N LEU A 220 12.61 0.50 11.14
CA LEU A 220 11.31 -0.12 11.37
C LEU A 220 10.88 -0.87 10.12
N VAL A 221 10.67 -2.18 10.25
CA VAL A 221 10.32 -3.08 9.15
C VAL A 221 8.91 -3.63 9.31
N ASN A 222 8.21 -3.72 8.19
CA ASN A 222 7.02 -4.54 8.03
C ASN A 222 7.21 -5.53 6.88
N VAL A 223 6.58 -6.71 6.97
CA VAL A 223 6.58 -7.71 5.89
C VAL A 223 5.14 -8.08 5.60
N CYS A 224 4.70 -7.86 4.36
CA CYS A 224 3.37 -8.20 3.92
C CYS A 224 3.39 -9.55 3.19
N MET A 225 2.67 -10.53 3.73
CA MET A 225 2.58 -11.89 3.19
C MET A 225 1.14 -12.38 3.11
N TRP A 226 0.89 -13.36 2.27
CA TRP A 226 -0.35 -14.10 2.29
C TRP A 226 -0.41 -14.95 3.55
N ALA A 227 -1.54 -14.92 4.23
CA ALA A 227 -1.81 -15.78 5.36
C ALA A 227 -3.29 -16.20 5.33
N LEU A 228 -3.54 -17.46 5.61
CA LEU A 228 -4.87 -18.01 5.80
C LEU A 228 -4.84 -18.98 6.98
N THR A 229 -5.84 -18.94 7.81
CA THR A 229 -6.01 -19.86 8.94
C THR A 229 -7.39 -20.47 8.89
N ALA A 230 -7.49 -21.73 9.30
CA ALA A 230 -8.73 -22.50 9.45
C ALA A 230 -8.57 -23.45 10.65
N ASN A 231 -9.60 -24.27 10.94
CA ASN A 231 -9.55 -25.21 12.06
C ASN A 231 -8.55 -26.36 11.81
N THR A 232 -8.37 -26.76 10.54
CA THR A 232 -7.40 -27.79 10.13
C THR A 232 -6.54 -27.30 8.96
N ASN A 233 -5.40 -27.97 8.73
CA ASN A 233 -4.54 -27.68 7.58
C ASN A 233 -5.22 -28.03 6.25
N GLU A 234 -6.03 -29.07 6.23
CA GLU A 234 -6.80 -29.52 5.05
C GLU A 234 -7.84 -28.46 4.67
N GLU A 235 -8.61 -27.95 5.65
CA GLU A 235 -9.55 -26.86 5.45
C GLU A 235 -8.82 -25.59 4.97
N ALA A 236 -7.67 -25.25 5.56
CA ALA A 236 -6.88 -24.09 5.15
C ALA A 236 -6.40 -24.22 3.69
N LYS A 237 -5.94 -25.39 3.26
CA LYS A 237 -5.53 -25.68 1.86
C LYS A 237 -6.73 -25.55 0.92
N TYR A 238 -7.86 -26.13 1.26
CA TYR A 238 -9.09 -26.04 0.49
C TYR A 238 -9.52 -24.57 0.28
N LEU A 239 -9.58 -23.79 1.36
CA LEU A 239 -9.94 -22.38 1.30
C LEU A 239 -8.91 -21.54 0.51
N PHE A 240 -7.65 -21.96 0.48
CA PHE A 240 -6.60 -21.24 -0.25
C PHE A 240 -6.56 -21.62 -1.75
N ALA A 241 -7.23 -22.69 -2.18
CA ALA A 241 -7.14 -23.21 -3.55
C ALA A 241 -7.53 -22.16 -4.61
N SER A 242 -8.63 -21.42 -4.42
CA SER A 242 -9.05 -20.37 -5.35
C SER A 242 -7.99 -19.26 -5.50
N ARG A 243 -7.28 -18.93 -4.42
CA ARG A 243 -6.20 -17.96 -4.45
C ARG A 243 -4.96 -18.51 -5.15
N ALA A 244 -4.63 -19.77 -4.93
CA ALA A 244 -3.53 -20.45 -5.62
C ALA A 244 -3.79 -20.51 -7.13
N ALA A 245 -4.99 -20.92 -7.54
CA ALA A 245 -5.41 -20.94 -8.94
C ALA A 245 -5.31 -19.54 -9.58
N TRP A 246 -5.80 -18.50 -8.91
CA TRP A 246 -5.67 -17.12 -9.39
C TRP A 246 -4.20 -16.70 -9.59
N LYS A 247 -3.31 -17.07 -8.67
CA LYS A 247 -1.89 -16.73 -8.77
C LYS A 247 -1.21 -17.45 -9.92
N ILE A 248 -1.53 -18.72 -10.13
CA ILE A 248 -1.05 -19.52 -11.27
C ILE A 248 -1.56 -18.91 -12.58
N GLY A 249 -2.85 -18.67 -12.70
CA GLY A 249 -3.47 -18.05 -13.88
C GLY A 249 -2.82 -16.72 -14.25
N ARG A 250 -2.53 -15.86 -13.25
CA ARG A 250 -1.82 -14.61 -13.44
C ARG A 250 -0.44 -14.81 -14.11
N ASN A 251 0.31 -15.83 -13.69
CA ASN A 251 1.63 -16.11 -14.27
C ASN A 251 1.55 -16.54 -15.75
N TYR A 252 0.40 -17.06 -16.18
CA TYR A 252 0.11 -17.42 -17.57
C TYR A 252 -0.67 -16.34 -18.33
N GLY A 253 -0.81 -15.13 -17.75
CA GLY A 253 -1.56 -14.03 -18.38
C GLY A 253 -3.08 -14.17 -18.32
N GLN A 254 -3.59 -15.14 -17.58
CA GLN A 254 -5.02 -15.38 -17.36
C GLN A 254 -5.47 -14.63 -16.11
N LEU A 255 -6.02 -13.42 -16.29
CA LEU A 255 -6.56 -12.63 -15.20
C LEU A 255 -8.09 -12.77 -15.20
N GLY A 256 -8.61 -13.71 -14.40
CA GLY A 256 -10.04 -13.86 -14.13
C GLY A 256 -10.45 -13.29 -12.77
N SER A 257 -11.75 -13.20 -12.52
CA SER A 257 -12.30 -12.91 -11.18
C SER A 257 -11.87 -13.99 -10.20
N CYS A 258 -11.70 -13.60 -8.92
CA CYS A 258 -11.48 -14.59 -7.87
C CYS A 258 -12.74 -15.44 -7.75
N LEU A 259 -12.61 -16.74 -7.96
CA LEU A 259 -13.72 -17.68 -7.80
C LEU A 259 -14.22 -17.62 -6.36
N LEU A 260 -15.55 -17.66 -6.20
CA LEU A 260 -16.13 -17.98 -4.89
C LEU A 260 -15.63 -19.37 -4.47
N TYR A 261 -15.48 -19.58 -3.17
CA TYR A 261 -15.16 -20.89 -2.61
C TYR A 261 -16.30 -21.88 -2.96
N THR A 262 -16.17 -22.50 -4.13
CA THR A 262 -17.05 -23.58 -4.56
C THR A 262 -16.25 -24.87 -4.52
N SER A 263 -16.91 -26.00 -4.36
CA SER A 263 -16.31 -27.34 -4.43
C SER A 263 -15.46 -27.52 -5.70
N ASP A 264 -15.86 -26.89 -6.79
CA ASP A 264 -15.21 -26.98 -8.10
C ASP A 264 -13.82 -26.33 -8.15
N ALA A 265 -13.58 -25.29 -7.36
CA ALA A 265 -12.27 -24.62 -7.32
C ALA A 265 -11.16 -25.49 -6.69
N ALA A 266 -11.53 -26.46 -5.85
CA ALA A 266 -10.58 -27.41 -5.24
C ALA A 266 -10.26 -28.60 -6.16
N ASP A 267 -11.21 -28.97 -7.04
CA ASP A 267 -11.06 -30.11 -7.94
C ASP A 267 -10.22 -29.75 -9.18
N GLU A 268 -10.14 -28.47 -9.56
CA GLU A 268 -9.33 -28.01 -10.69
C GLU A 268 -7.83 -27.88 -10.38
N VAL A 269 -7.43 -27.95 -9.12
CA VAL A 269 -6.02 -27.86 -8.71
C VAL A 269 -5.50 -29.26 -8.37
N SER A 270 -5.21 -30.04 -9.39
CA SER A 270 -4.43 -31.29 -9.21
C SER A 270 -2.97 -30.92 -8.94
N TRP A 271 -2.49 -31.28 -7.78
CA TRP A 271 -1.10 -31.17 -7.33
C TRP A 271 -0.22 -32.28 -7.93
#